data_465ce6e93134806abba7394d08659079
#
_entry.id   465ce6e93134806abba7394d08659079
#
_cell.length_a   1.000
_cell.length_b   1.000
_cell.length_c   1.000
_cell.angle_alpha   90.00
_cell.angle_beta   90.00
_cell.angle_gamma   90.00
#
_symmetry.space_group_name_H-M   'P 1'
#
loop_
_entity.id
_entity.type
_entity.pdbx_description
1 polymer ?
#
loop_
_entity_poly.entity_id
_entity_poly.type
_entity_poly.pdbx_seq_one_letter_code
_entity_poly.pdbx_strand_id
1 'polypeptide(L)'
;MAMPRLSVNRRQACLAASTLLAGCSRDEGGVLRFWAMGREGLVASELLRGFEAEHPGVRVKVETLPWLSAHEKLLTAFAGDATPDIAQLGNTWLPEFQQLGALEPLEPWIAQSALPADDYFPGIWATNLAGGQRVGLPWYVDTRLLFVRHDLLARAGWPQMPQTWDDWRGCLAALRRSGVAAPLLLPTNEFEPLLALALQQGDELLREGGRYGNFRSNGFQKALNFYLERFAAGDAPGITNNQISNLWQEFGRGSFAFYLSGPWNIGEFKRRMPPELADSWSTAELPGPDPKQGFGASVAGGASLGIFKRSRHKALAWQLIEYLSRPSVQLQFYRLTGDLPPRLSTWQQPLPEGGTLEQDRHAAAFHRQLQRARATPAVPEWERIVQEMQFEAARAVHRHTPVPEAAAALDARVDALLEKRRWMLARHST
;
A
#
# COMPACT_ATOMS: atom_id res chain seq x y z
N MET A 1 65.24 -54.15 -18.36
CA MET A 1 64.64 -52.96 -18.97
C MET A 1 63.96 -52.16 -17.87
N ALA A 2 64.60 -51.10 -17.36
CA ALA A 2 64.16 -50.37 -16.16
C ALA A 2 63.44 -49.07 -16.64
N MET A 3 62.24 -48.87 -16.11
CA MET A 3 61.47 -47.62 -16.37
C MET A 3 62.02 -46.49 -15.47
N PRO A 4 62.13 -45.26 -15.95
CA PRO A 4 62.54 -44.12 -15.18
C PRO A 4 61.40 -43.62 -14.29
N ARG A 5 61.68 -43.41 -12.97
CA ARG A 5 60.78 -42.72 -12.03
C ARG A 5 60.88 -41.22 -12.25
N LEU A 6 59.81 -40.62 -12.67
CA LEU A 6 59.64 -39.13 -12.69
C LEU A 6 59.38 -38.63 -11.26
N SER A 7 60.35 -37.95 -10.67
CA SER A 7 60.21 -37.25 -9.38
C SER A 7 59.58 -35.85 -9.63
N VAL A 8 58.34 -35.68 -9.28
CA VAL A 8 57.68 -34.39 -9.27
C VAL A 8 58.08 -33.62 -8.02
N ASN A 9 58.71 -32.45 -8.24
CA ASN A 9 59.25 -31.63 -7.15
C ASN A 9 58.12 -30.90 -6.44
N ARG A 10 58.07 -30.89 -5.10
CA ARG A 10 56.99 -30.27 -4.27
C ARG A 10 56.68 -28.82 -4.61
N ARG A 11 57.63 -28.07 -5.16
CA ARG A 11 57.41 -26.68 -5.64
C ARG A 11 56.56 -26.60 -6.91
N GLN A 12 56.59 -27.61 -7.78
CA GLN A 12 55.76 -27.63 -8.99
C GLN A 12 54.31 -28.06 -8.70
N ALA A 13 54.07 -28.85 -7.67
CA ALA A 13 52.72 -29.19 -7.20
C ALA A 13 51.99 -27.98 -6.55
N CYS A 14 52.71 -27.08 -5.87
CA CYS A 14 52.11 -25.86 -5.30
C CYS A 14 51.76 -24.80 -6.34
N LEU A 15 52.48 -24.72 -7.44
CA LEU A 15 52.15 -23.80 -8.54
C LEU A 15 50.97 -24.26 -9.40
N ALA A 16 50.74 -25.58 -9.50
CA ALA A 16 49.58 -26.13 -10.21
C ALA A 16 48.27 -26.04 -9.37
N ALA A 17 48.36 -25.98 -8.03
CA ALA A 17 47.22 -25.83 -7.13
C ALA A 17 46.73 -24.33 -7.03
N SER A 18 47.61 -23.37 -7.32
CA SER A 18 47.27 -21.95 -7.26
C SER A 18 46.50 -21.45 -8.49
N THR A 19 46.53 -22.17 -9.59
CA THR A 19 45.78 -21.84 -10.82
C THR A 19 44.38 -22.45 -10.86
N LEU A 20 44.01 -23.32 -9.93
CA LEU A 20 42.67 -23.92 -9.85
C LEU A 20 41.71 -23.19 -8.89
N LEU A 21 42.19 -22.18 -8.14
CA LEU A 21 41.37 -21.37 -7.24
C LEU A 21 40.93 -20.02 -7.82
N ALA A 22 41.33 -19.72 -9.06
CA ALA A 22 40.95 -18.49 -9.75
C ALA A 22 39.69 -18.62 -10.66
N GLY A 23 38.90 -19.65 -10.48
CA GLY A 23 37.80 -19.95 -11.39
C GLY A 23 36.50 -20.34 -10.71
N CYS A 24 35.95 -19.51 -9.84
CA CYS A 24 34.53 -19.59 -9.47
C CYS A 24 34.04 -18.31 -8.79
N SER A 25 34.32 -17.12 -9.32
CA SER A 25 33.33 -16.10 -9.35
C SER A 25 32.58 -16.31 -10.67
N ARG A 26 31.64 -17.23 -10.71
CA ARG A 26 30.56 -17.12 -11.67
C ARG A 26 29.93 -15.77 -11.38
N ASP A 27 30.31 -14.81 -12.18
CA ASP A 27 29.50 -13.62 -12.40
C ASP A 27 28.12 -14.18 -12.78
N GLU A 28 27.15 -14.13 -11.83
CA GLU A 28 25.76 -14.45 -12.10
C GLU A 28 25.19 -13.28 -12.91
N GLY A 29 25.94 -12.85 -13.91
CA GLY A 29 25.67 -11.74 -14.81
C GLY A 29 24.41 -11.93 -15.64
N GLY A 30 23.27 -11.97 -14.95
CA GLY A 30 21.96 -12.16 -15.56
C GLY A 30 20.88 -12.57 -14.56
N VAL A 31 21.18 -12.75 -13.27
CA VAL A 31 20.18 -13.08 -12.25
C VAL A 31 19.86 -11.85 -11.42
N LEU A 32 18.65 -11.30 -11.60
CA LEU A 32 18.12 -10.20 -10.82
C LEU A 32 17.25 -10.77 -9.68
N ARG A 33 17.51 -10.37 -8.44
CA ARG A 33 16.74 -10.80 -7.27
C ARG A 33 15.63 -9.79 -7.00
N PHE A 34 14.39 -10.25 -7.06
CA PHE A 34 13.21 -9.42 -6.82
C PHE A 34 12.38 -10.00 -5.66
N TRP A 35 12.19 -9.20 -4.60
CA TRP A 35 11.30 -9.56 -3.51
C TRP A 35 9.97 -8.84 -3.65
N ALA A 36 8.89 -9.63 -3.67
CA ALA A 36 7.52 -9.11 -3.74
C ALA A 36 6.63 -9.82 -2.73
N MET A 37 5.52 -9.20 -2.36
CA MET A 37 4.66 -9.68 -1.30
C MET A 37 3.40 -10.34 -1.85
N GLY A 38 2.76 -11.18 -1.02
CA GLY A 38 1.41 -11.68 -1.20
C GLY A 38 1.12 -12.21 -2.59
N ARG A 39 -0.04 -11.86 -3.12
CA ARG A 39 -0.48 -12.28 -4.45
C ARG A 39 0.38 -11.70 -5.55
N GLU A 40 0.86 -10.49 -5.39
CA GLU A 40 1.74 -9.79 -6.33
C GLU A 40 3.01 -10.61 -6.59
N GLY A 41 3.63 -11.13 -5.51
CA GLY A 41 4.79 -12.02 -5.61
C GLY A 41 4.46 -13.36 -6.29
N LEU A 42 3.28 -13.92 -6.04
CA LEU A 42 2.86 -15.19 -6.65
C LEU A 42 2.68 -15.08 -8.17
N VAL A 43 2.17 -13.94 -8.66
CA VAL A 43 1.92 -13.74 -10.09
C VAL A 43 3.11 -13.10 -10.83
N ALA A 44 4.08 -12.54 -10.10
CA ALA A 44 5.20 -11.81 -10.69
C ALA A 44 5.93 -12.62 -11.75
N SER A 45 6.17 -13.93 -11.53
CA SER A 45 6.85 -14.79 -12.50
C SER A 45 6.11 -14.88 -13.84
N GLU A 46 4.78 -14.78 -13.86
CA GLU A 46 4.00 -14.72 -15.09
C GLU A 46 4.18 -13.38 -15.81
N LEU A 47 4.15 -12.30 -15.06
CA LEU A 47 4.33 -10.93 -15.56
C LEU A 47 5.73 -10.74 -16.16
N LEU A 48 6.75 -11.34 -15.55
CA LEU A 48 8.15 -11.17 -15.90
C LEU A 48 8.62 -11.98 -17.12
N ARG A 49 7.83 -12.95 -17.61
CA ARG A 49 8.16 -13.71 -18.82
C ARG A 49 8.42 -12.80 -20.04
N GLY A 50 7.67 -11.72 -20.17
CA GLY A 50 7.88 -10.74 -21.24
C GLY A 50 9.21 -10.00 -21.09
N PHE A 51 9.56 -9.59 -19.87
CA PHE A 51 10.86 -8.96 -19.60
C PHE A 51 12.03 -9.88 -19.93
N GLU A 52 11.98 -11.14 -19.48
CA GLU A 52 13.03 -12.14 -19.75
C GLU A 52 13.16 -12.46 -21.26
N ALA A 53 12.05 -12.41 -22.01
CA ALA A 53 12.06 -12.57 -23.46
C ALA A 53 12.72 -11.39 -24.19
N GLU A 54 12.54 -10.17 -23.71
CA GLU A 54 13.17 -8.95 -24.23
C GLU A 54 14.67 -8.87 -23.85
N HIS A 55 15.11 -9.61 -22.79
CA HIS A 55 16.48 -9.59 -22.29
C HIS A 55 17.08 -11.00 -22.27
N PRO A 56 17.48 -11.56 -23.42
CA PRO A 56 18.05 -12.92 -23.49
C PRO A 56 19.27 -13.07 -22.58
N GLY A 57 19.25 -14.13 -21.76
CA GLY A 57 20.30 -14.40 -20.76
C GLY A 57 20.05 -13.79 -19.38
N VAL A 58 19.04 -12.93 -19.23
CA VAL A 58 18.59 -12.42 -17.94
C VAL A 58 17.54 -13.37 -17.32
N ARG A 59 17.62 -13.55 -16.01
CA ARG A 59 16.63 -14.26 -15.20
C ARG A 59 16.23 -13.40 -14.00
N VAL A 60 14.94 -13.33 -13.70
CA VAL A 60 14.44 -12.65 -12.50
C VAL A 60 14.01 -13.68 -11.48
N LYS A 61 14.76 -13.79 -10.39
CA LYS A 61 14.44 -14.68 -9.28
C LYS A 61 13.52 -13.97 -8.31
N VAL A 62 12.23 -14.29 -8.37
CA VAL A 62 11.22 -13.74 -7.46
C VAL A 62 11.22 -14.52 -6.14
N GLU A 63 11.25 -13.81 -5.03
CA GLU A 63 10.97 -14.36 -3.69
C GLU A 63 9.68 -13.71 -3.17
N THR A 64 8.68 -14.55 -2.87
CA THR A 64 7.39 -14.10 -2.34
C THR A 64 7.42 -14.06 -0.83
N LEU A 65 7.09 -12.91 -0.24
CA LEU A 65 7.05 -12.66 1.19
C LEU A 65 5.60 -12.49 1.68
N PRO A 66 5.27 -12.98 2.90
CA PRO A 66 4.03 -12.58 3.54
C PRO A 66 4.06 -11.11 3.93
N TRP A 67 3.00 -10.35 3.65
CA TRP A 67 2.89 -8.93 3.99
C TRP A 67 3.20 -8.64 5.46
N LEU A 68 2.67 -9.47 6.39
CA LEU A 68 2.82 -9.28 7.84
C LEU A 68 4.27 -9.33 8.34
N SER A 69 5.18 -9.97 7.61
CA SER A 69 6.59 -10.11 8.01
C SER A 69 7.57 -9.46 7.03
N ALA A 70 7.08 -8.92 5.93
CA ALA A 70 7.93 -8.42 4.85
C ALA A 70 8.77 -7.22 5.27
N HIS A 71 8.18 -6.27 6.01
CA HIS A 71 8.88 -5.07 6.49
C HIS A 71 10.08 -5.44 7.37
N GLU A 72 9.86 -6.25 8.40
CA GLU A 72 10.94 -6.69 9.30
C GLU A 72 11.99 -7.56 8.59
N LYS A 73 11.56 -8.40 7.63
CA LYS A 73 12.48 -9.22 6.84
C LYS A 73 13.39 -8.35 5.97
N LEU A 74 12.86 -7.30 5.36
CA LEU A 74 13.65 -6.35 4.56
C LEU A 74 14.65 -5.58 5.43
N LEU A 75 14.25 -5.13 6.63
CA LEU A 75 15.15 -4.48 7.58
C LEU A 75 16.27 -5.42 8.04
N THR A 76 15.93 -6.68 8.35
CA THR A 76 16.90 -7.71 8.73
C THR A 76 17.88 -8.01 7.60
N ALA A 77 17.37 -8.13 6.36
CA ALA A 77 18.21 -8.35 5.18
C ALA A 77 19.14 -7.16 4.92
N PHE A 78 18.68 -5.94 5.14
CA PHE A 78 19.52 -4.74 5.03
C PHE A 78 20.63 -4.74 6.09
N ALA A 79 20.31 -5.05 7.35
CA ALA A 79 21.29 -5.15 8.42
C ALA A 79 22.32 -6.27 8.20
N GLY A 80 21.90 -7.39 7.59
CA GLY A 80 22.73 -8.56 7.28
C GLY A 80 23.43 -8.53 5.92
N ASP A 81 23.36 -7.41 5.19
CA ASP A 81 23.95 -7.29 3.83
C ASP A 81 23.45 -8.34 2.82
N ALA A 82 22.19 -8.73 2.94
CA ALA A 82 21.54 -9.80 2.16
C ALA A 82 20.32 -9.32 1.37
N THR A 83 20.26 -8.01 1.06
CA THR A 83 19.14 -7.39 0.32
C THR A 83 19.00 -7.94 -1.09
N PRO A 84 17.77 -7.95 -1.67
CA PRO A 84 17.59 -8.18 -3.10
C PRO A 84 18.11 -6.99 -3.92
N ASP A 85 18.06 -7.11 -5.26
CA ASP A 85 18.34 -5.99 -6.16
C ASP A 85 17.18 -5.00 -6.18
N ILE A 86 15.94 -5.52 -6.25
CA ILE A 86 14.68 -4.77 -6.23
C ILE A 86 13.78 -5.37 -5.16
N ALA A 87 13.00 -4.52 -4.50
CA ALA A 87 11.87 -4.98 -3.70
C ALA A 87 10.62 -4.15 -3.98
N GLN A 88 9.48 -4.81 -3.86
CA GLN A 88 8.22 -4.17 -3.54
C GLN A 88 8.30 -3.62 -2.12
N LEU A 89 7.86 -2.40 -1.92
CA LEU A 89 7.86 -1.69 -0.64
C LEU A 89 6.49 -1.04 -0.47
N GLY A 90 5.86 -1.18 0.68
CA GLY A 90 4.76 -0.30 1.03
C GLY A 90 5.22 1.15 0.89
N ASN A 91 4.41 2.01 0.30
CA ASN A 91 4.83 3.39 0.07
C ASN A 91 5.15 4.15 1.38
N THR A 92 4.55 3.75 2.49
CA THR A 92 4.81 4.27 3.83
C THR A 92 6.13 3.79 4.44
N TRP A 93 6.77 2.75 3.88
CA TRP A 93 8.06 2.23 4.35
C TRP A 93 9.25 3.00 3.77
N LEU A 94 9.05 3.68 2.64
CA LEU A 94 10.12 4.38 1.92
C LEU A 94 10.90 5.38 2.79
N PRO A 95 10.28 6.17 3.68
CA PRO A 95 11.02 7.10 4.54
C PRO A 95 12.00 6.41 5.48
N GLU A 96 11.66 5.25 6.03
CA GLU A 96 12.55 4.48 6.91
C GLU A 96 13.75 3.92 6.14
N PHE A 97 13.49 3.24 5.01
CA PHE A 97 14.56 2.69 4.18
C PHE A 97 15.46 3.77 3.57
N GLN A 98 14.90 4.95 3.26
CA GLN A 98 15.67 6.10 2.81
C GLN A 98 16.58 6.63 3.92
N GLN A 99 16.08 6.80 5.14
CA GLN A 99 16.86 7.26 6.28
C GLN A 99 18.00 6.29 6.63
N LEU A 100 17.81 5.00 6.45
CA LEU A 100 18.84 3.96 6.59
C LEU A 100 19.88 4.02 5.46
N GLY A 101 19.65 4.80 4.40
CA GLY A 101 20.48 4.83 3.20
C GLY A 101 20.43 3.52 2.39
N ALA A 102 19.33 2.77 2.52
CA ALA A 102 19.18 1.44 1.93
C ALA A 102 18.84 1.50 0.44
N LEU A 103 18.14 2.55 0.00
CA LEU A 103 17.59 2.67 -1.35
C LEU A 103 18.41 3.61 -2.24
N GLU A 104 18.42 3.30 -3.52
CA GLU A 104 19.00 4.12 -4.57
C GLU A 104 18.08 5.30 -4.90
N PRO A 105 18.59 6.55 -4.99
CA PRO A 105 17.85 7.68 -5.54
C PRO A 105 17.50 7.43 -7.02
N LEU A 106 16.24 7.61 -7.38
CA LEU A 106 15.75 7.28 -8.72
C LEU A 106 15.69 8.48 -9.68
N GLU A 107 15.87 9.72 -9.23
CA GLU A 107 15.85 10.90 -10.09
C GLU A 107 16.80 10.81 -11.31
N PRO A 108 18.07 10.34 -11.18
CA PRO A 108 18.95 10.22 -12.34
C PRO A 108 18.47 9.21 -13.37
N TRP A 109 17.80 8.15 -12.92
CA TRP A 109 17.23 7.12 -13.76
C TRP A 109 15.97 7.62 -14.48
N ILE A 110 15.06 8.28 -13.75
CA ILE A 110 13.84 8.89 -14.29
C ILE A 110 14.18 9.92 -15.35
N ALA A 111 15.17 10.78 -15.10
CA ALA A 111 15.58 11.83 -16.04
C ALA A 111 16.12 11.30 -17.38
N GLN A 112 16.58 10.04 -17.42
CA GLN A 112 17.09 9.38 -18.61
C GLN A 112 16.06 8.44 -19.26
N SER A 113 14.90 8.29 -18.65
CA SER A 113 13.84 7.40 -19.08
C SER A 113 12.75 8.13 -19.87
N ALA A 114 11.90 7.35 -20.54
CA ALA A 114 10.68 7.84 -21.19
C ALA A 114 9.47 7.86 -20.23
N LEU A 115 9.67 7.70 -18.92
CA LEU A 115 8.58 7.68 -17.95
C LEU A 115 8.09 9.11 -17.67
N PRO A 116 6.86 9.47 -18.04
CA PRO A 116 6.32 10.79 -17.78
C PRO A 116 5.88 10.88 -16.30
N ALA A 117 6.50 11.77 -15.53
CA ALA A 117 6.20 11.95 -14.12
C ALA A 117 4.78 12.47 -13.86
N ASP A 118 4.22 13.21 -14.81
CA ASP A 118 2.86 13.76 -14.79
C ASP A 118 1.77 12.74 -15.16
N ASP A 119 2.15 11.54 -15.56
CA ASP A 119 1.22 10.43 -15.84
C ASP A 119 0.86 9.61 -14.58
N TYR A 120 1.29 10.06 -13.39
CA TYR A 120 0.96 9.42 -12.11
C TYR A 120 -0.03 10.27 -11.32
N PHE A 121 -0.88 9.63 -10.50
CA PHE A 121 -1.69 10.37 -9.54
C PHE A 121 -0.80 11.19 -8.61
N PRO A 122 -1.02 12.52 -8.47
CA PRO A 122 -0.10 13.40 -7.73
C PRO A 122 0.14 12.98 -6.29
N GLY A 123 -0.92 12.56 -5.55
CA GLY A 123 -0.79 12.07 -4.18
C GLY A 123 0.07 10.80 -4.09
N ILE A 124 -0.06 9.88 -5.05
CA ILE A 124 0.72 8.65 -5.12
C ILE A 124 2.18 8.96 -5.50
N TRP A 125 2.39 9.84 -6.47
CA TRP A 125 3.72 10.27 -6.86
C TRP A 125 4.49 10.90 -5.69
N ALA A 126 3.79 11.68 -4.86
CA ALA A 126 4.35 12.34 -3.68
C ALA A 126 4.82 11.34 -2.61
N THR A 127 4.14 10.18 -2.43
CA THR A 127 4.54 9.18 -1.42
C THR A 127 5.90 8.55 -1.67
N ASN A 128 6.45 8.69 -2.88
CA ASN A 128 7.75 8.14 -3.25
C ASN A 128 8.93 9.09 -3.00
N LEU A 129 8.63 10.29 -2.50
CA LEU A 129 9.63 11.28 -2.10
C LEU A 129 9.88 11.19 -0.59
N ALA A 130 11.08 10.79 -0.20
CA ALA A 130 11.49 10.69 1.20
C ALA A 130 12.84 11.39 1.39
N GLY A 131 12.97 12.22 2.43
CA GLY A 131 14.19 12.98 2.71
C GLY A 131 14.68 13.85 1.54
N GLY A 132 13.75 14.35 0.72
CA GLY A 132 14.07 15.16 -0.47
C GLY A 132 14.54 14.35 -1.69
N GLN A 133 14.52 13.01 -1.62
CA GLN A 133 14.92 12.11 -2.70
C GLN A 133 13.77 11.14 -3.06
N ARG A 134 13.60 10.89 -4.35
CA ARG A 134 12.67 9.85 -4.81
C ARG A 134 13.40 8.50 -4.79
N VAL A 135 12.92 7.59 -3.93
CA VAL A 135 13.57 6.29 -3.69
C VAL A 135 12.70 5.11 -4.07
N GLY A 136 11.52 5.38 -4.62
CA GLY A 136 10.61 4.40 -5.15
C GLY A 136 9.94 4.88 -6.43
N LEU A 137 9.43 3.94 -7.23
CA LEU A 137 8.52 4.21 -8.32
C LEU A 137 7.20 3.48 -8.07
N PRO A 138 6.03 4.15 -8.13
CA PRO A 138 4.75 3.49 -7.86
C PRO A 138 4.54 2.27 -8.76
N TRP A 139 4.24 1.12 -8.18
CA TRP A 139 3.95 -0.12 -8.90
C TRP A 139 2.45 -0.36 -9.05
N TYR A 140 1.72 -0.16 -7.96
CA TYR A 140 0.26 -0.11 -7.95
C TYR A 140 -0.23 0.88 -6.90
N VAL A 141 -1.50 1.25 -7.01
CA VAL A 141 -2.12 2.21 -6.10
C VAL A 141 -3.22 1.56 -5.29
N ASP A 142 -3.35 2.08 -4.10
CA ASP A 142 -4.38 1.73 -3.14
C ASP A 142 -4.95 3.02 -2.55
N THR A 143 -6.24 3.01 -2.34
CA THR A 143 -6.95 4.00 -1.54
C THR A 143 -8.16 3.35 -0.89
N ARG A 144 -8.65 3.91 0.19
CA ARG A 144 -9.85 3.41 0.86
C ARG A 144 -11.08 4.09 0.30
N LEU A 145 -12.12 3.30 0.01
CA LEU A 145 -13.44 3.76 -0.38
C LEU A 145 -14.51 2.77 0.11
N LEU A 146 -15.74 2.94 -0.33
CA LEU A 146 -16.87 2.09 0.08
C LEU A 146 -17.24 1.08 -1.00
N PHE A 147 -17.32 -0.19 -0.62
CA PHE A 147 -18.11 -1.21 -1.31
C PHE A 147 -19.54 -1.07 -0.84
N VAL A 148 -20.50 -1.00 -1.75
CA VAL A 148 -21.88 -0.56 -1.47
C VAL A 148 -22.90 -1.50 -2.04
N ARG A 149 -23.93 -1.86 -1.25
CA ARG A 149 -25.13 -2.58 -1.66
C ARG A 149 -26.23 -1.60 -2.01
N HIS A 150 -26.35 -1.26 -3.30
CA HIS A 150 -27.34 -0.30 -3.78
C HIS A 150 -28.79 -0.73 -3.57
N ASP A 151 -29.05 -2.03 -3.65
CA ASP A 151 -30.38 -2.58 -3.40
C ASP A 151 -30.83 -2.38 -1.94
N LEU A 152 -29.90 -2.49 -0.98
CA LEU A 152 -30.17 -2.21 0.43
C LEU A 152 -30.43 -0.72 0.66
N LEU A 153 -29.63 0.16 0.03
CA LEU A 153 -29.81 1.61 0.09
C LEU A 153 -31.18 1.99 -0.46
N ALA A 154 -31.55 1.50 -1.66
CA ALA A 154 -32.84 1.78 -2.28
C ALA A 154 -34.01 1.35 -1.39
N ARG A 155 -33.95 0.15 -0.79
CA ARG A 155 -34.97 -0.34 0.14
C ARG A 155 -35.09 0.52 1.41
N ALA A 156 -33.99 1.14 1.84
CA ALA A 156 -33.97 2.05 2.99
C ALA A 156 -34.39 3.50 2.63
N GLY A 157 -34.79 3.75 1.38
CA GLY A 157 -35.20 5.07 0.90
C GLY A 157 -34.04 5.99 0.50
N TRP A 158 -32.84 5.44 0.31
CA TRP A 158 -31.64 6.15 -0.13
C TRP A 158 -31.16 5.65 -1.49
N PRO A 159 -31.79 6.02 -2.59
CA PRO A 159 -31.45 5.51 -3.92
C PRO A 159 -30.11 6.07 -4.46
N GLN A 160 -29.57 7.12 -3.83
CA GLN A 160 -28.30 7.74 -4.21
C GLN A 160 -27.27 7.59 -3.09
N MET A 161 -25.99 7.60 -3.46
CA MET A 161 -24.90 7.58 -2.50
C MET A 161 -24.90 8.82 -1.62
N PRO A 162 -24.77 8.70 -0.29
CA PRO A 162 -24.50 9.82 0.59
C PRO A 162 -23.17 10.47 0.22
N GLN A 163 -23.15 11.80 0.10
CA GLN A 163 -21.95 12.54 -0.29
C GLN A 163 -21.27 13.20 0.89
N THR A 164 -22.02 13.42 1.97
CA THR A 164 -21.51 14.06 3.20
C THR A 164 -21.58 13.13 4.40
N TRP A 165 -20.84 13.46 5.45
CA TRP A 165 -20.93 12.71 6.71
C TRP A 165 -22.33 12.74 7.31
N ASP A 166 -23.04 13.87 7.18
CA ASP A 166 -24.40 14.00 7.69
C ASP A 166 -25.39 13.14 6.91
N ASP A 167 -25.29 13.15 5.56
CA ASP A 167 -26.07 12.25 4.72
C ASP A 167 -25.77 10.79 5.04
N TRP A 168 -24.50 10.48 5.28
CA TRP A 168 -24.09 9.11 5.61
C TRP A 168 -24.65 8.65 6.95
N ARG A 169 -24.64 9.52 8.00
CA ARG A 169 -25.37 9.25 9.27
C ARG A 169 -26.84 8.94 9.02
N GLY A 170 -27.51 9.78 8.22
CA GLY A 170 -28.93 9.60 7.87
C GLY A 170 -29.20 8.28 7.15
N CYS A 171 -28.36 7.95 6.17
CA CYS A 171 -28.42 6.71 5.41
C CYS A 171 -28.22 5.48 6.31
N LEU A 172 -27.18 5.46 7.17
CA LEU A 172 -26.91 4.39 8.10
C LEU A 172 -28.07 4.16 9.09
N ALA A 173 -28.65 5.25 9.62
CA ALA A 173 -29.83 5.17 10.46
C ALA A 173 -31.06 4.61 9.73
N ALA A 174 -31.26 4.97 8.46
CA ALA A 174 -32.33 4.42 7.63
C ALA A 174 -32.13 2.93 7.34
N LEU A 175 -30.92 2.50 7.04
CA LEU A 175 -30.55 1.10 6.84
C LEU A 175 -30.84 0.25 8.08
N ARG A 176 -30.50 0.74 9.27
CA ARG A 176 -30.83 0.03 10.55
C ARG A 176 -32.37 -0.10 10.71
N ARG A 177 -33.11 0.97 10.47
CA ARG A 177 -34.60 0.91 10.51
C ARG A 177 -35.17 -0.06 9.49
N SER A 178 -34.52 -0.27 8.35
CA SER A 178 -34.94 -1.25 7.34
C SER A 178 -34.53 -2.69 7.64
N GLY A 179 -33.86 -2.93 8.79
CA GLY A 179 -33.51 -4.28 9.26
C GLY A 179 -32.07 -4.71 8.98
N VAL A 180 -31.19 -3.82 8.48
CA VAL A 180 -29.74 -4.11 8.37
C VAL A 180 -29.11 -3.92 9.74
N ALA A 181 -28.67 -5.02 10.37
CA ALA A 181 -28.25 -5.02 11.78
C ALA A 181 -27.06 -4.11 12.07
N ALA A 182 -26.05 -4.11 11.21
CA ALA A 182 -24.86 -3.27 11.30
C ALA A 182 -24.48 -2.77 9.90
N PRO A 183 -25.06 -1.66 9.42
CA PRO A 183 -24.99 -1.27 8.02
C PRO A 183 -23.58 -0.93 7.50
N LEU A 184 -22.61 -0.69 8.38
CA LEU A 184 -21.25 -0.33 8.00
C LEU A 184 -20.24 -1.30 8.64
N LEU A 185 -19.39 -1.89 7.83
CA LEU A 185 -18.28 -2.67 8.33
C LEU A 185 -17.01 -1.81 8.42
N LEU A 186 -16.54 -1.62 9.67
CA LEU A 186 -15.29 -0.95 10.05
C LEU A 186 -14.55 -1.87 11.02
N PRO A 187 -13.61 -2.70 10.53
CA PRO A 187 -12.84 -3.57 11.41
C PRO A 187 -11.95 -2.76 12.37
N THR A 188 -11.96 -3.12 13.66
CA THR A 188 -11.20 -2.39 14.69
C THR A 188 -9.69 -2.63 14.63
N ASN A 189 -9.24 -3.60 13.84
CA ASN A 189 -7.83 -3.89 13.59
C ASN A 189 -7.29 -3.30 12.27
N GLU A 190 -7.98 -2.29 11.72
CA GLU A 190 -7.51 -1.49 10.58
C GLU A 190 -7.42 -0.02 11.00
N PHE A 191 -6.31 0.65 10.67
CA PHE A 191 -6.11 2.07 10.98
C PHE A 191 -6.60 2.98 9.85
N GLU A 192 -6.64 2.48 8.63
CA GLU A 192 -6.92 3.27 7.44
C GLU A 192 -8.32 3.92 7.42
N PRO A 193 -9.38 3.30 7.97
CA PRO A 193 -10.67 3.98 8.07
C PRO A 193 -10.61 5.29 8.86
N LEU A 194 -9.98 5.27 10.05
CA LEU A 194 -9.81 6.48 10.85
C LEU A 194 -8.84 7.45 10.17
N LEU A 195 -7.75 6.95 9.61
CA LEU A 195 -6.78 7.76 8.89
C LEU A 195 -7.43 8.51 7.71
N ALA A 196 -8.25 7.84 6.90
CA ALA A 196 -8.96 8.46 5.78
C ALA A 196 -9.86 9.61 6.27
N LEU A 197 -10.64 9.38 7.34
CA LEU A 197 -11.50 10.40 7.95
C LEU A 197 -10.68 11.59 8.51
N ALA A 198 -9.50 11.32 9.10
CA ALA A 198 -8.60 12.36 9.60
C ALA A 198 -8.02 13.20 8.46
N LEU A 199 -7.56 12.56 7.38
CA LEU A 199 -7.04 13.27 6.20
C LEU A 199 -8.08 14.17 5.53
N GLN A 200 -9.38 13.87 5.65
CA GLN A 200 -10.46 14.72 5.15
C GLN A 200 -10.54 16.07 5.87
N GLN A 201 -10.05 16.19 7.10
CA GLN A 201 -10.12 17.44 7.86
C GLN A 201 -9.11 18.49 7.40
N GLY A 202 -8.04 18.10 6.72
CA GLY A 202 -7.04 19.00 6.21
C GLY A 202 -5.94 19.37 7.19
N ASP A 203 -6.06 19.01 8.47
CA ASP A 203 -5.02 19.20 9.47
C ASP A 203 -3.83 18.27 9.19
N GLU A 204 -2.62 18.76 9.47
CA GLU A 204 -1.45 17.89 9.50
C GLU A 204 -1.54 16.95 10.71
N LEU A 205 -1.21 15.66 10.51
CA LEU A 205 -1.21 14.65 11.59
C LEU A 205 0.02 14.75 12.50
N LEU A 206 1.08 15.37 12.02
CA LEU A 206 2.29 15.70 12.78
C LEU A 206 2.57 17.18 12.63
N ARG A 207 3.04 17.83 13.71
CA ARG A 207 3.42 19.25 13.72
C ARG A 207 4.94 19.43 13.77
N GLU A 208 5.36 20.66 13.51
CA GLU A 208 6.77 21.09 13.53
C GLU A 208 7.69 20.22 12.66
N GLY A 209 7.25 19.93 11.41
CA GLY A 209 8.05 19.14 10.47
C GLY A 209 8.22 17.68 10.91
N GLY A 210 7.21 17.10 11.53
CA GLY A 210 7.21 15.70 11.96
C GLY A 210 7.93 15.46 13.29
N ARG A 211 8.04 16.50 14.14
CA ARG A 211 8.68 16.40 15.46
C ARG A 211 7.72 15.98 16.57
N TYR A 212 6.43 16.27 16.42
CA TYR A 212 5.42 16.01 17.41
C TYR A 212 4.14 15.49 16.76
N GLY A 213 3.35 14.74 17.53
CA GLY A 213 1.98 14.40 17.18
C GLY A 213 1.09 15.63 17.09
N ASN A 214 -0.01 15.54 16.32
CA ASN A 214 -1.03 16.58 16.22
C ASN A 214 -2.44 16.00 16.36
N PHE A 215 -2.57 14.94 17.12
CA PHE A 215 -3.83 14.21 17.30
C PHE A 215 -4.83 14.90 18.21
N ARG A 216 -4.38 15.92 18.93
CA ARG A 216 -5.27 16.83 19.68
C ARG A 216 -5.83 17.98 18.85
N SER A 217 -5.51 18.06 17.54
CA SER A 217 -6.11 19.06 16.65
C SER A 217 -7.62 18.91 16.58
N ASN A 218 -8.32 20.00 16.30
CA ASN A 218 -9.77 19.98 16.15
C ASN A 218 -10.23 19.05 15.02
N GLY A 219 -9.48 19.00 13.92
CA GLY A 219 -9.79 18.14 12.80
C GLY A 219 -9.67 16.67 13.16
N PHE A 220 -8.54 16.25 13.77
CA PHE A 220 -8.40 14.84 14.17
C PHE A 220 -9.47 14.44 15.18
N GLN A 221 -9.77 15.27 16.17
CA GLN A 221 -10.83 14.98 17.14
C GLN A 221 -12.21 14.87 16.50
N LYS A 222 -12.53 15.68 15.47
CA LYS A 222 -13.78 15.54 14.70
C LYS A 222 -13.83 14.20 13.94
N ALA A 223 -12.71 13.79 13.33
CA ALA A 223 -12.61 12.51 12.64
C ALA A 223 -12.77 11.32 13.60
N LEU A 224 -12.08 11.37 14.73
CA LEU A 224 -12.16 10.34 15.77
C LEU A 224 -13.59 10.28 16.37
N ASN A 225 -14.23 11.42 16.61
CA ASN A 225 -15.61 11.47 17.08
C ASN A 225 -16.56 10.81 16.06
N PHE A 226 -16.47 11.19 14.78
CA PHE A 226 -17.28 10.58 13.73
C PHE A 226 -17.07 9.05 13.66
N TYR A 227 -15.83 8.60 13.76
CA TYR A 227 -15.48 7.18 13.77
C TYR A 227 -16.12 6.44 14.98
N LEU A 228 -15.94 6.96 16.19
CA LEU A 228 -16.47 6.34 17.41
C LEU A 228 -18.01 6.35 17.46
N GLU A 229 -18.65 7.40 16.95
CA GLU A 229 -20.11 7.48 16.82
C GLU A 229 -20.69 6.31 16.00
N ARG A 230 -19.96 5.77 15.01
CA ARG A 230 -20.46 4.65 14.18
C ARG A 230 -20.67 3.39 15.05
N PHE A 231 -19.78 3.15 15.98
CA PHE A 231 -19.88 2.04 16.92
C PHE A 231 -20.94 2.31 18.00
N ALA A 232 -20.92 3.49 18.60
CA ALA A 232 -21.88 3.89 19.64
C ALA A 232 -23.34 3.89 19.11
N ALA A 233 -23.54 4.28 17.85
CA ALA A 233 -24.85 4.25 17.20
C ALA A 233 -25.30 2.86 16.78
N GLY A 234 -24.43 1.83 16.84
CA GLY A 234 -24.70 0.50 16.31
C GLY A 234 -24.65 0.43 14.77
N ASP A 235 -24.03 1.42 14.13
CA ASP A 235 -23.83 1.39 12.67
C ASP A 235 -22.76 0.38 12.26
N ALA A 236 -21.72 0.22 13.10
CA ALA A 236 -20.62 -0.72 12.90
C ALA A 236 -20.47 -1.66 14.09
N PRO A 237 -20.16 -2.96 13.86
CA PRO A 237 -19.84 -3.89 14.93
C PRO A 237 -18.41 -3.65 15.42
N GLY A 238 -18.17 -3.73 16.74
CA GLY A 238 -16.84 -3.61 17.34
C GLY A 238 -16.01 -4.89 17.20
N ILE A 239 -15.79 -5.35 15.98
CA ILE A 239 -15.09 -6.63 15.66
C ILE A 239 -13.86 -6.41 14.79
N THR A 240 -12.98 -7.39 14.79
CA THR A 240 -11.81 -7.45 13.92
C THR A 240 -12.13 -8.23 12.64
N ASN A 241 -11.31 -8.08 11.58
CA ASN A 241 -11.43 -8.85 10.35
C ASN A 241 -11.44 -10.37 10.59
N ASN A 242 -10.65 -10.85 11.54
CA ASN A 242 -10.53 -12.27 11.86
C ASN A 242 -11.80 -12.86 12.50
N GLN A 243 -12.70 -12.01 12.99
CA GLN A 243 -13.98 -12.43 13.59
C GLN A 243 -15.10 -12.55 12.54
N ILE A 244 -14.83 -12.19 11.30
CA ILE A 244 -15.77 -12.34 10.19
C ILE A 244 -15.39 -13.60 9.43
N SER A 245 -16.17 -14.66 9.61
CA SER A 245 -15.89 -15.98 9.03
C SER A 245 -15.92 -16.01 7.50
N ASN A 246 -16.80 -15.21 6.89
CA ASN A 246 -16.93 -15.10 5.43
C ASN A 246 -17.50 -13.72 5.06
N LEU A 247 -16.62 -12.75 4.86
CA LEU A 247 -16.95 -11.37 4.54
C LEU A 247 -17.93 -11.25 3.35
N TRP A 248 -17.62 -11.94 2.25
CA TRP A 248 -18.38 -11.81 1.00
C TRP A 248 -19.77 -12.45 1.12
N GLN A 249 -19.88 -13.53 1.86
CA GLN A 249 -21.16 -14.17 2.14
C GLN A 249 -22.04 -13.29 3.05
N GLU A 250 -21.46 -12.69 4.08
CA GLU A 250 -22.17 -11.77 4.97
C GLU A 250 -22.60 -10.49 4.23
N PHE A 251 -21.76 -9.95 3.36
CA PHE A 251 -22.14 -8.84 2.49
C PHE A 251 -23.26 -9.23 1.52
N GLY A 252 -23.18 -10.43 0.94
CA GLY A 252 -24.23 -10.99 0.07
C GLY A 252 -25.57 -11.16 0.78
N ARG A 253 -25.56 -11.63 2.02
CA ARG A 253 -26.77 -11.76 2.87
C ARG A 253 -27.38 -10.42 3.29
N GLY A 254 -26.61 -9.31 3.17
CA GLY A 254 -27.05 -7.98 3.59
C GLY A 254 -26.84 -7.72 5.08
N SER A 255 -25.91 -8.42 5.72
CA SER A 255 -25.51 -8.15 7.12
C SER A 255 -24.96 -6.75 7.28
N PHE A 256 -24.33 -6.21 6.24
CA PHE A 256 -23.91 -4.80 6.10
C PHE A 256 -24.12 -4.33 4.67
N ALA A 257 -24.37 -3.02 4.52
CA ALA A 257 -24.61 -2.36 3.24
C ALA A 257 -23.36 -1.62 2.72
N PHE A 258 -22.46 -1.25 3.62
CA PHE A 258 -21.19 -0.60 3.33
C PHE A 258 -20.02 -1.37 3.92
N TYR A 259 -18.94 -1.48 3.13
CA TYR A 259 -17.64 -1.94 3.61
C TYR A 259 -16.55 -0.97 3.17
N LEU A 260 -15.86 -0.35 4.10
CA LEU A 260 -14.76 0.56 3.83
C LEU A 260 -13.48 -0.27 3.64
N SER A 261 -12.97 -0.32 2.41
CA SER A 261 -11.80 -1.16 2.07
C SER A 261 -11.08 -0.69 0.80
N GLY A 262 -10.13 -1.48 0.33
CA GLY A 262 -9.26 -1.20 -0.82
C GLY A 262 -9.56 -2.05 -2.06
N PRO A 263 -8.85 -1.78 -3.19
CA PRO A 263 -9.14 -2.32 -4.52
C PRO A 263 -8.97 -3.84 -4.63
N TRP A 264 -8.10 -4.46 -3.84
CA TRP A 264 -7.91 -5.93 -3.84
C TRP A 264 -9.23 -6.71 -3.62
N ASN A 265 -10.22 -6.08 -3.01
CA ASN A 265 -11.52 -6.69 -2.80
C ASN A 265 -12.38 -6.74 -4.07
N ILE A 266 -12.11 -5.94 -5.13
CA ILE A 266 -12.91 -5.96 -6.36
C ILE A 266 -12.95 -7.39 -6.94
N GLY A 267 -11.78 -7.99 -7.10
CA GLY A 267 -11.67 -9.35 -7.63
C GLY A 267 -12.31 -10.40 -6.73
N GLU A 268 -12.18 -10.26 -5.40
CA GLU A 268 -12.80 -11.15 -4.43
C GLU A 268 -14.33 -11.06 -4.48
N PHE A 269 -14.89 -9.85 -4.52
CA PHE A 269 -16.32 -9.63 -4.63
C PHE A 269 -16.87 -10.18 -5.96
N LYS A 270 -16.20 -9.91 -7.09
CA LYS A 270 -16.61 -10.44 -8.40
C LYS A 270 -16.65 -11.98 -8.43
N ARG A 271 -15.74 -12.66 -7.70
CA ARG A 271 -15.68 -14.13 -7.66
C ARG A 271 -16.60 -14.79 -6.64
N ARG A 272 -16.88 -14.12 -5.52
CA ARG A 272 -17.50 -14.75 -4.33
C ARG A 272 -18.91 -14.27 -4.04
N MET A 273 -19.33 -13.16 -4.63
CA MET A 273 -20.72 -12.71 -4.53
C MET A 273 -21.62 -13.64 -5.32
N PRO A 274 -22.84 -13.93 -4.83
CA PRO A 274 -23.85 -14.66 -5.59
C PRO A 274 -24.09 -13.99 -6.94
N PRO A 275 -24.17 -14.74 -8.06
CA PRO A 275 -24.38 -14.18 -9.40
C PRO A 275 -25.60 -13.27 -9.52
N GLU A 276 -26.68 -13.58 -8.79
CA GLU A 276 -27.92 -12.80 -8.76
C GLU A 276 -27.74 -11.41 -8.11
N LEU A 277 -26.64 -11.20 -7.38
CA LEU A 277 -26.29 -9.94 -6.76
C LEU A 277 -25.20 -9.17 -7.52
N ALA A 278 -24.78 -9.66 -8.69
CA ALA A 278 -23.70 -9.02 -9.48
C ALA A 278 -23.98 -7.54 -9.77
N ASP A 279 -25.25 -7.18 -9.99
CA ASP A 279 -25.67 -5.80 -10.26
C ASP A 279 -26.11 -5.03 -9.02
N SER A 280 -26.16 -5.67 -7.85
CA SER A 280 -26.66 -5.07 -6.62
C SER A 280 -25.58 -4.33 -5.83
N TRP A 281 -24.32 -4.39 -6.26
CA TRP A 281 -23.21 -3.73 -5.60
C TRP A 281 -22.26 -3.01 -6.57
N SER A 282 -21.59 -2.02 -6.06
CA SER A 282 -20.45 -1.37 -6.73
C SER A 282 -19.53 -0.73 -5.69
N THR A 283 -18.59 0.07 -6.17
CA THR A 283 -17.75 0.92 -5.32
C THR A 283 -18.22 2.37 -5.36
N ALA A 284 -17.95 3.12 -4.30
CA ALA A 284 -18.30 4.53 -4.20
C ALA A 284 -17.27 5.31 -3.40
N GLU A 285 -17.09 6.59 -3.73
CA GLU A 285 -16.20 7.50 -3.04
C GLU A 285 -16.64 7.70 -1.58
N LEU A 286 -15.68 8.03 -0.70
CA LEU A 286 -15.97 8.32 0.70
C LEU A 286 -16.74 9.62 0.86
N PRO A 287 -17.85 9.65 1.62
CA PRO A 287 -18.51 10.89 2.00
C PRO A 287 -17.54 11.82 2.72
N GLY A 288 -17.65 13.12 2.48
CA GLY A 288 -16.79 14.13 3.09
C GLY A 288 -17.44 14.87 4.24
N PRO A 289 -16.64 15.59 5.05
CA PRO A 289 -17.16 16.37 6.19
C PRO A 289 -17.80 17.70 5.78
N ASP A 290 -17.48 18.21 4.58
CA ASP A 290 -17.94 19.51 4.11
C ASP A 290 -19.07 19.36 3.08
N PRO A 291 -20.30 19.83 3.38
CA PRO A 291 -21.43 19.77 2.45
C PRO A 291 -21.19 20.48 1.10
N LYS A 292 -20.29 21.47 1.07
CA LYS A 292 -19.97 22.20 -0.17
C LYS A 292 -19.02 21.42 -1.09
N GLN A 293 -18.21 20.52 -0.53
CA GLN A 293 -17.26 19.71 -1.30
C GLN A 293 -17.82 18.32 -1.66
N GLY A 294 -18.81 17.83 -0.91
CA GLY A 294 -19.37 16.51 -1.09
C GLY A 294 -18.39 15.41 -0.68
N PHE A 295 -17.98 14.54 -1.62
CA PHE A 295 -17.07 13.45 -1.34
C PHE A 295 -15.70 13.91 -0.81
N GLY A 296 -15.20 13.22 0.19
CA GLY A 296 -13.98 13.55 0.91
C GLY A 296 -12.71 12.95 0.30
N ALA A 297 -11.58 13.35 0.87
CA ALA A 297 -10.29 12.74 0.59
C ALA A 297 -10.19 11.32 1.15
N SER A 298 -9.19 10.57 0.69
CA SER A 298 -8.79 9.29 1.27
C SER A 298 -7.27 9.18 1.30
N VAL A 299 -6.74 8.07 1.82
CA VAL A 299 -5.31 7.82 1.91
C VAL A 299 -4.71 7.50 0.54
N ALA A 300 -3.54 8.05 0.25
CA ALA A 300 -2.71 7.66 -0.88
C ALA A 300 -1.83 6.46 -0.45
N GLY A 301 -2.31 5.28 -0.75
CA GLY A 301 -1.66 4.01 -0.44
C GLY A 301 -1.13 3.29 -1.68
N GLY A 302 -0.64 2.07 -1.49
CA GLY A 302 -0.12 1.20 -2.51
C GLY A 302 1.30 0.74 -2.23
N ALA A 303 1.94 0.19 -3.25
CA ALA A 303 3.33 -0.21 -3.15
C ALA A 303 4.16 0.35 -4.29
N SER A 304 5.44 0.49 -3.99
CA SER A 304 6.45 1.02 -4.90
C SER A 304 7.56 0.02 -5.13
N LEU A 305 8.23 0.14 -6.25
CA LEU A 305 9.45 -0.60 -6.54
C LEU A 305 10.65 0.25 -6.14
N GLY A 306 11.49 -0.29 -5.28
CA GLY A 306 12.74 0.33 -4.84
C GLY A 306 13.94 -0.51 -5.24
N ILE A 307 15.02 0.15 -5.68
CA ILE A 307 16.32 -0.50 -5.96
C ILE A 307 17.15 -0.40 -4.69
N PHE A 308 17.70 -1.51 -4.21
CA PHE A 308 18.63 -1.46 -3.09
C PHE A 308 19.97 -0.88 -3.52
N LYS A 309 20.50 0.06 -2.73
CA LYS A 309 21.73 0.80 -3.06
C LYS A 309 22.96 -0.10 -3.24
N ARG A 310 22.97 -1.27 -2.56
CA ARG A 310 24.04 -2.28 -2.65
C ARG A 310 23.92 -3.21 -3.85
N SER A 311 22.84 -3.12 -4.63
CA SER A 311 22.68 -3.91 -5.86
C SER A 311 23.84 -3.63 -6.83
N ARG A 312 24.38 -4.69 -7.41
CA ARG A 312 25.37 -4.64 -8.49
C ARG A 312 24.72 -4.55 -9.88
N HIS A 313 23.39 -4.71 -9.94
CA HIS A 313 22.60 -4.82 -11.16
C HIS A 313 21.63 -3.63 -11.32
N LYS A 314 21.99 -2.43 -10.85
CA LYS A 314 21.08 -1.26 -10.80
C LYS A 314 20.49 -0.90 -12.16
N ALA A 315 21.29 -0.93 -13.23
CA ALA A 315 20.82 -0.63 -14.57
C ALA A 315 19.75 -1.65 -15.04
N LEU A 316 19.98 -2.93 -14.80
CA LEU A 316 19.02 -3.98 -15.13
C LEU A 316 17.77 -3.89 -14.23
N ALA A 317 17.96 -3.55 -12.95
CA ALA A 317 16.87 -3.30 -12.01
C ALA A 317 15.98 -2.14 -12.49
N TRP A 318 16.58 -1.07 -12.99
CA TRP A 318 15.85 0.05 -13.56
C TRP A 318 15.06 -0.35 -14.82
N GLN A 319 15.67 -1.10 -15.74
CA GLN A 319 14.97 -1.62 -16.92
C GLN A 319 13.76 -2.48 -16.56
N LEU A 320 13.86 -3.28 -15.48
CA LEU A 320 12.71 -4.03 -14.96
C LEU A 320 11.62 -3.11 -14.43
N ILE A 321 11.97 -2.05 -13.70
CA ILE A 321 11.01 -1.04 -13.21
C ILE A 321 10.31 -0.35 -14.40
N GLU A 322 11.05 0.05 -15.43
CA GLU A 322 10.47 0.64 -16.66
C GLU A 322 9.51 -0.34 -17.36
N TYR A 323 9.90 -1.61 -17.46
CA TYR A 323 9.05 -2.65 -18.04
C TYR A 323 7.73 -2.80 -17.24
N LEU A 324 7.82 -2.92 -15.93
CA LEU A 324 6.66 -3.05 -15.04
C LEU A 324 5.78 -1.78 -15.02
N SER A 325 6.34 -0.64 -15.43
CA SER A 325 5.63 0.65 -15.53
C SER A 325 4.93 0.86 -16.87
N ARG A 326 5.07 -0.04 -17.83
CA ARG A 326 4.37 0.06 -19.14
C ARG A 326 2.86 -0.10 -18.93
N PRO A 327 2.01 0.73 -19.55
CA PRO A 327 0.56 0.62 -19.40
C PRO A 327 0.00 -0.78 -19.69
N SER A 328 0.50 -1.46 -20.71
CA SER A 328 0.08 -2.83 -21.05
C SER A 328 0.44 -3.85 -19.97
N VAL A 329 1.61 -3.70 -19.33
CA VAL A 329 2.08 -4.57 -18.25
C VAL A 329 1.31 -4.29 -16.96
N GLN A 330 1.03 -3.02 -16.64
CA GLN A 330 0.18 -2.63 -15.52
C GLN A 330 -1.25 -3.16 -15.67
N LEU A 331 -1.80 -3.14 -16.89
CA LEU A 331 -3.12 -3.71 -17.15
C LEU A 331 -3.15 -5.23 -17.01
N GLN A 332 -2.07 -5.91 -17.44
CA GLN A 332 -1.90 -7.34 -17.18
C GLN A 332 -1.82 -7.63 -15.68
N PHE A 333 -1.07 -6.82 -14.94
CA PHE A 333 -0.95 -6.94 -13.49
C PHE A 333 -2.30 -6.76 -12.78
N TYR A 334 -3.08 -5.73 -13.15
CA TYR A 334 -4.45 -5.54 -12.65
C TYR A 334 -5.32 -6.78 -12.85
N ARG A 335 -5.25 -7.44 -14.02
CA ARG A 335 -6.04 -8.66 -14.27
C ARG A 335 -5.64 -9.83 -13.40
N LEU A 336 -4.35 -9.94 -13.07
CA LEU A 336 -3.81 -11.03 -12.26
C LEU A 336 -4.09 -10.83 -10.77
N THR A 337 -4.10 -9.60 -10.29
CA THR A 337 -4.15 -9.26 -8.86
C THR A 337 -5.43 -8.54 -8.45
N GLY A 338 -5.96 -7.66 -9.29
CA GLY A 338 -6.96 -6.65 -8.96
C GLY A 338 -6.36 -5.33 -8.47
N ASP A 339 -5.03 -5.23 -8.36
CA ASP A 339 -4.34 -4.01 -7.94
C ASP A 339 -4.36 -2.97 -9.05
N LEU A 340 -4.74 -1.74 -8.68
CA LEU A 340 -4.99 -0.67 -9.63
C LEU A 340 -3.70 -0.02 -10.13
N PRO A 341 -3.64 0.35 -11.43
CA PRO A 341 -2.45 0.95 -12.00
C PRO A 341 -2.20 2.36 -11.46
N PRO A 342 -0.93 2.75 -11.23
CA PRO A 342 -0.56 4.07 -10.75
C PRO A 342 -0.52 5.14 -11.85
N ARG A 343 -0.45 4.75 -13.14
CA ARG A 343 -0.38 5.66 -14.28
C ARG A 343 -1.77 5.97 -14.82
N LEU A 344 -2.05 7.27 -15.03
CA LEU A 344 -3.32 7.77 -15.57
C LEU A 344 -3.60 7.21 -16.97
N SER A 345 -2.56 7.14 -17.84
CA SER A 345 -2.68 6.59 -19.18
C SER A 345 -3.12 5.12 -19.22
N THR A 346 -2.82 4.35 -18.18
CA THR A 346 -3.25 2.95 -18.10
C THR A 346 -4.76 2.82 -17.92
N TRP A 347 -5.40 3.76 -17.23
CA TRP A 347 -6.84 3.74 -16.99
C TRP A 347 -7.67 3.91 -18.27
N GLN A 348 -7.07 4.53 -19.28
CA GLN A 348 -7.68 4.78 -20.59
C GLN A 348 -7.40 3.67 -21.61
N GLN A 349 -6.57 2.67 -21.25
CA GLN A 349 -6.30 1.54 -22.13
C GLN A 349 -7.56 0.67 -22.31
N PRO A 350 -7.80 0.18 -23.54
CA PRO A 350 -8.94 -0.69 -23.79
C PRO A 350 -8.80 -2.03 -23.05
N LEU A 351 -9.88 -2.45 -22.41
CA LEU A 351 -9.99 -3.78 -21.82
C LEU A 351 -10.45 -4.79 -22.89
N PRO A 352 -10.01 -6.07 -22.84
CA PRO A 352 -10.47 -7.10 -23.79
C PRO A 352 -11.96 -7.36 -23.77
N GLU A 353 -12.58 -7.18 -22.61
CA GLU A 353 -14.03 -7.26 -22.40
C GLU A 353 -14.79 -6.03 -22.90
N GLY A 354 -14.07 -5.02 -23.37
CA GLY A 354 -14.59 -3.73 -23.83
C GLY A 354 -14.54 -2.64 -22.75
N GLY A 355 -14.57 -1.39 -23.19
CA GLY A 355 -14.46 -0.22 -22.29
C GLY A 355 -13.04 -0.02 -21.74
N THR A 356 -12.92 0.74 -20.66
CA THR A 356 -11.66 1.09 -19.97
C THR A 356 -11.84 0.94 -18.45
N LEU A 357 -10.74 1.00 -17.68
CA LEU A 357 -10.83 1.01 -16.21
C LEU A 357 -11.59 2.23 -15.67
N GLU A 358 -11.51 3.38 -16.32
CA GLU A 358 -12.30 4.57 -15.95
C GLU A 358 -13.81 4.35 -16.11
N GLN A 359 -14.22 3.44 -16.98
CA GLN A 359 -15.63 3.10 -17.26
C GLN A 359 -16.10 1.87 -16.49
N ASP A 360 -15.19 1.08 -15.90
CA ASP A 360 -15.55 -0.10 -15.10
C ASP A 360 -16.29 0.35 -13.84
N ARG A 361 -17.50 -0.19 -13.63
CA ARG A 361 -18.38 0.19 -12.50
C ARG A 361 -17.78 -0.01 -11.12
N HIS A 362 -16.75 -0.83 -11.00
CA HIS A 362 -16.07 -1.11 -9.72
C HIS A 362 -14.74 -0.37 -9.60
N ALA A 363 -14.07 -0.01 -10.71
CA ALA A 363 -12.81 0.72 -10.70
C ALA A 363 -12.99 2.23 -10.80
N ALA A 364 -14.03 2.72 -11.48
CA ALA A 364 -14.26 4.15 -11.74
C ALA A 364 -14.31 5.02 -10.46
N ALA A 365 -14.89 4.52 -9.38
CA ALA A 365 -14.92 5.26 -8.12
C ALA A 365 -13.51 5.36 -7.49
N PHE A 366 -12.66 4.34 -7.65
CA PHE A 366 -11.27 4.40 -7.24
C PHE A 366 -10.49 5.47 -8.00
N HIS A 367 -10.71 5.58 -9.33
CA HIS A 367 -10.08 6.63 -10.13
C HIS A 367 -10.39 8.02 -9.59
N ARG A 368 -11.67 8.31 -9.31
CA ARG A 368 -12.09 9.60 -8.75
C ARG A 368 -11.58 9.82 -7.32
N GLN A 369 -11.55 8.77 -6.48
CA GLN A 369 -11.04 8.85 -5.11
C GLN A 369 -9.53 9.11 -5.08
N LEU A 370 -8.76 8.49 -5.99
CA LEU A 370 -7.31 8.67 -6.12
C LEU A 370 -6.93 10.11 -6.48
N GLN A 371 -7.76 10.83 -7.23
CA GLN A 371 -7.54 12.26 -7.51
C GLN A 371 -7.63 13.13 -6.25
N ARG A 372 -8.30 12.64 -5.20
CA ARG A 372 -8.42 13.28 -3.88
C ARG A 372 -7.58 12.59 -2.80
N ALA A 373 -6.76 11.62 -3.19
CA ALA A 373 -5.92 10.90 -2.22
C ALA A 373 -4.83 11.82 -1.65
N ARG A 374 -4.61 11.71 -0.34
CA ARG A 374 -3.61 12.48 0.39
C ARG A 374 -2.51 11.56 0.90
N ALA A 375 -1.27 12.00 0.74
CA ALA A 375 -0.12 11.32 1.30
C ALA A 375 -0.12 11.42 2.83
N THR A 376 0.40 10.39 3.46
CA THR A 376 0.69 10.37 4.90
C THR A 376 1.98 11.10 5.21
N PRO A 377 2.25 11.50 6.48
CA PRO A 377 3.54 12.05 6.84
C PRO A 377 4.70 11.14 6.46
N ALA A 378 5.67 11.69 5.72
CA ALA A 378 6.86 10.95 5.27
C ALA A 378 7.94 10.91 6.37
N VAL A 379 7.65 10.21 7.46
CA VAL A 379 8.58 10.02 8.60
C VAL A 379 8.87 8.54 8.80
N PRO A 380 10.10 8.16 9.18
CA PRO A 380 10.49 6.76 9.38
C PRO A 380 9.67 6.03 10.44
N GLU A 381 9.15 6.76 11.42
CA GLU A 381 8.36 6.23 12.53
C GLU A 381 6.89 5.95 12.14
N TRP A 382 6.48 6.22 10.88
CA TRP A 382 5.07 6.21 10.48
C TRP A 382 4.36 4.88 10.75
N GLU A 383 4.98 3.75 10.43
CA GLU A 383 4.39 2.42 10.68
C GLU A 383 4.07 2.19 12.17
N ARG A 384 4.93 2.69 13.06
CA ARG A 384 4.68 2.62 14.50
C ARG A 384 3.59 3.59 14.94
N ILE A 385 3.54 4.78 14.34
CA ILE A 385 2.51 5.79 14.64
C ILE A 385 1.11 5.27 14.29
N VAL A 386 0.94 4.64 13.13
CA VAL A 386 -0.37 4.09 12.74
C VAL A 386 -0.80 2.89 13.59
N GLN A 387 0.16 2.10 14.09
CA GLN A 387 -0.14 1.04 15.05
C GLN A 387 -0.66 1.61 16.39
N GLU A 388 -0.06 2.70 16.89
CA GLU A 388 -0.57 3.39 18.10
C GLU A 388 -1.94 4.01 17.83
N MET A 389 -2.17 4.59 16.65
CA MET A 389 -3.49 5.12 16.26
C MET A 389 -4.54 4.02 16.22
N GLN A 390 -4.25 2.86 15.63
CA GLN A 390 -5.14 1.70 15.61
C GLN A 390 -5.43 1.21 17.03
N PHE A 391 -4.40 1.07 17.86
CA PHE A 391 -4.54 0.61 19.23
C PHE A 391 -5.43 1.53 20.06
N GLU A 392 -5.20 2.85 20.01
CA GLU A 392 -5.99 3.83 20.77
C GLU A 392 -7.43 3.93 20.24
N ALA A 393 -7.63 3.85 18.92
CA ALA A 393 -8.97 3.82 18.32
C ALA A 393 -9.75 2.57 18.77
N ALA A 394 -9.15 1.39 18.67
CA ALA A 394 -9.78 0.14 19.14
C ALA A 394 -10.09 0.19 20.65
N ARG A 395 -9.15 0.71 21.46
CA ARG A 395 -9.35 0.90 22.89
C ARG A 395 -10.53 1.84 23.18
N ALA A 396 -10.63 2.94 22.43
CA ALA A 396 -11.72 3.91 22.59
C ALA A 396 -13.08 3.31 22.22
N VAL A 397 -13.15 2.49 21.15
CA VAL A 397 -14.35 1.73 20.77
C VAL A 397 -14.79 0.80 21.90
N HIS A 398 -13.87 -0.05 22.43
CA HIS A 398 -14.23 -1.08 23.39
C HIS A 398 -14.46 -0.55 24.81
N ARG A 399 -13.80 0.55 25.20
CA ARG A 399 -13.89 1.13 26.55
C ARG A 399 -14.77 2.37 26.61
N HIS A 400 -15.35 2.80 25.47
CA HIS A 400 -16.13 4.04 25.37
C HIS A 400 -15.34 5.26 25.87
N THR A 401 -14.03 5.31 25.56
CA THR A 401 -13.14 6.39 25.99
C THR A 401 -13.55 7.70 25.32
N PRO A 402 -13.68 8.81 26.08
CA PRO A 402 -13.98 10.12 25.50
C PRO A 402 -12.93 10.56 24.47
N VAL A 403 -13.39 11.21 23.38
CA VAL A 403 -12.53 11.67 22.29
C VAL A 403 -11.31 12.48 22.75
N PRO A 404 -11.46 13.49 23.65
CA PRO A 404 -10.28 14.26 24.09
C PRO A 404 -9.25 13.42 24.85
N GLU A 405 -9.70 12.41 25.61
CA GLU A 405 -8.82 11.50 26.34
C GLU A 405 -8.08 10.56 25.39
N ALA A 406 -8.79 9.94 24.43
CA ALA A 406 -8.19 9.06 23.43
C ALA A 406 -7.19 9.84 22.56
N ALA A 407 -7.54 11.04 22.11
CA ALA A 407 -6.67 11.91 21.32
C ALA A 407 -5.41 12.33 22.11
N ALA A 408 -5.55 12.66 23.40
CA ALA A 408 -4.41 13.01 24.26
C ALA A 408 -3.49 11.81 24.52
N ALA A 409 -4.06 10.62 24.72
CA ALA A 409 -3.28 9.40 24.90
C ALA A 409 -2.48 9.04 23.65
N LEU A 410 -3.10 9.14 22.47
CA LEU A 410 -2.42 8.92 21.19
C LEU A 410 -1.29 9.95 20.98
N ASP A 411 -1.57 11.23 21.21
CA ASP A 411 -0.59 12.31 21.05
C ASP A 411 0.65 12.06 21.94
N ALA A 412 0.45 11.70 23.20
CA ALA A 412 1.52 11.38 24.14
C ALA A 412 2.37 10.17 23.70
N ARG A 413 1.73 9.11 23.18
CA ARG A 413 2.44 7.92 22.67
C ARG A 413 3.27 8.25 21.44
N VAL A 414 2.70 9.03 20.52
CA VAL A 414 3.40 9.45 19.30
C VAL A 414 4.55 10.40 19.65
N ASP A 415 4.37 11.32 20.58
CA ASP A 415 5.44 12.18 21.05
C ASP A 415 6.61 11.38 21.67
N ALA A 416 6.33 10.32 22.41
CA ALA A 416 7.36 9.41 22.91
C ALA A 416 8.10 8.68 21.77
N LEU A 417 7.37 8.18 20.74
CA LEU A 417 7.99 7.57 19.55
C LEU A 417 8.92 8.54 18.81
N LEU A 418 8.55 9.82 18.73
CA LEU A 418 9.29 10.85 18.00
C LEU A 418 10.42 11.50 18.81
N GLU A 419 10.67 11.09 20.07
CA GLU A 419 11.70 11.66 20.92
C GLU A 419 13.11 11.55 20.29
N LYS A 420 13.48 10.37 19.81
CA LYS A 420 14.76 10.14 19.13
C LYS A 420 14.90 11.01 17.87
N ARG A 421 13.81 11.14 17.10
CA ARG A 421 13.79 12.02 15.91
C ARG A 421 14.07 13.48 16.27
N ARG A 422 13.42 14.00 17.32
CA ARG A 422 13.66 15.36 17.81
C ARG A 422 15.12 15.60 18.16
N TRP A 423 15.71 14.65 18.88
CA TRP A 423 17.11 14.73 19.27
C TRP A 423 18.06 14.70 18.05
N MET A 424 17.80 13.85 17.05
CA MET A 424 18.59 13.80 15.82
C MET A 424 18.49 15.11 15.02
N LEU A 425 17.27 15.64 14.83
CA LEU A 425 17.06 16.87 14.07
C LEU A 425 17.68 18.10 14.75
N ALA A 426 17.67 18.16 16.08
CA ALA A 426 18.34 19.26 16.82
C ALA A 426 19.84 19.30 16.57
N ARG A 427 20.51 18.17 16.38
CA ARG A 427 21.96 18.07 16.10
C ARG A 427 22.36 18.43 14.67
N HIS A 428 21.44 18.30 13.71
CA HIS A 428 21.72 18.68 12.31
C HIS A 428 21.41 20.15 12.03
N SER A 429 20.84 20.87 13.01
CA SER A 429 20.52 22.30 12.91
C SER A 429 21.60 23.18 13.53
N THR A 430 22.64 22.59 14.13
CA THR A 430 23.86 23.21 14.63
C THR A 430 25.06 22.92 13.72
#